data_7712c1aa38955cea6a0fb694c3035038
#
_entry.id   7712c1aa38955cea6a0fb694c3035038
#
_cell.length_a   1.000
_cell.length_b   1.000
_cell.length_c   1.000
_cell.angle_alpha   90.00
_cell.angle_beta   90.00
_cell.angle_gamma   90.00
#
_symmetry.space_group_name_H-M   'P 1'
#
loop_
_entity.id
_entity.type
_entity.pdbx_description
1 polymer ?
#
loop_
_entity_poly.entity_id
_entity_poly.type
_entity_poly.pdbx_seq_one_letter_code
_entity_poly.pdbx_strand_id
1 'polypeptide(L)'
;MRKNDSSTKVSLLLVILLCACALRVAAQPTNLPEAVANAHSVFLVNETGFAELQNTAVLELNKWGHFEIAESREKADLVLSLSSGTHVRALPDGQYPRPTGLNAFTEDAVPKGHTRVALLDPKTGATLWSDLRRTEGGKVKNGHLLDGLREAFDSYEKSRGRK
;
A
#
# COMPACT_ATOMS: atom_id res chain seq x y z
N MET A 1 -18.26 21.59 57.58
CA MET A 1 -18.77 20.70 56.47
C MET A 1 -17.79 20.73 55.32
N ARG A 2 -16.91 19.73 55.25
CA ARG A 2 -16.01 19.49 54.10
C ARG A 2 -16.58 18.33 53.29
N LYS A 3 -17.10 18.59 52.11
CA LYS A 3 -17.64 17.55 51.19
C LYS A 3 -16.87 17.57 49.87
N ASN A 4 -16.25 16.43 49.63
CA ASN A 4 -16.00 15.76 48.32
C ASN A 4 -15.11 16.40 47.26
N ASP A 5 -13.79 16.40 47.52
CA ASP A 5 -12.76 16.57 46.48
C ASP A 5 -12.36 15.25 45.77
N SER A 6 -12.97 14.14 46.18
CA SER A 6 -12.57 12.80 45.65
C SER A 6 -13.16 12.48 44.27
N SER A 7 -14.36 13.01 43.99
CA SER A 7 -15.07 12.69 42.72
C SER A 7 -14.46 13.36 41.49
N THR A 8 -13.93 14.57 41.63
CA THR A 8 -13.30 15.33 40.55
C THR A 8 -11.97 14.73 40.07
N LYS A 9 -11.22 14.15 41.01
CA LYS A 9 -9.91 13.51 40.68
C LYS A 9 -10.07 12.20 39.90
N VAL A 10 -11.11 11.43 40.21
CA VAL A 10 -11.41 10.18 39.48
C VAL A 10 -11.87 10.46 38.06
N SER A 11 -12.71 11.50 37.85
CA SER A 11 -13.15 11.90 36.50
C SER A 11 -12.01 12.40 35.64
N LEU A 12 -11.07 13.16 36.18
CA LEU A 12 -9.91 13.66 35.45
C LEU A 12 -8.97 12.53 35.00
N LEU A 13 -8.75 11.55 35.86
CA LEU A 13 -7.92 10.37 35.57
C LEU A 13 -8.53 9.50 34.46
N LEU A 14 -9.86 9.35 34.45
CA LEU A 14 -10.56 8.58 33.42
C LEU A 14 -10.48 9.24 32.05
N VAL A 15 -10.58 10.56 31.97
CA VAL A 15 -10.44 11.33 30.71
C VAL A 15 -9.03 11.24 30.15
N ILE A 16 -8.00 11.30 31.01
CA ILE A 16 -6.59 11.15 30.57
C ILE A 16 -6.33 9.73 30.05
N LEU A 17 -6.91 8.71 30.67
CA LEU A 17 -6.76 7.32 30.24
C LEU A 17 -7.45 7.06 28.89
N LEU A 18 -8.60 7.67 28.62
CA LEU A 18 -9.32 7.59 27.34
C LEU A 18 -8.60 8.32 26.20
N CYS A 19 -7.95 9.47 26.48
CA CYS A 19 -7.14 10.19 25.49
C CYS A 19 -5.87 9.42 25.09
N ALA A 20 -5.27 8.64 25.98
CA ALA A 20 -4.07 7.85 25.67
C ALA A 20 -4.34 6.68 24.71
N CYS A 21 -5.59 6.21 24.60
CA CYS A 21 -5.97 5.15 23.66
C CYS A 21 -6.24 5.64 22.23
N ALA A 22 -6.45 6.94 22.01
CA ALA A 22 -6.84 7.50 20.72
C ALA A 22 -5.66 7.83 19.78
N LEU A 23 -4.41 7.76 20.25
CA LEU A 23 -3.21 8.08 19.46
C LEU A 23 -2.47 6.82 18.95
N ARG A 24 -3.18 5.74 18.70
CA ARG A 24 -2.65 4.73 17.78
C ARG A 24 -2.86 5.22 16.35
N VAL A 25 -2.12 6.26 15.96
CA VAL A 25 -1.73 6.42 14.56
C VAL A 25 -1.07 5.10 14.22
N ALA A 26 -1.71 4.30 13.38
CA ALA A 26 -1.10 3.11 12.82
C ALA A 26 0.11 3.60 12.02
N ALA A 27 1.26 3.69 12.69
CA ALA A 27 2.54 3.76 12.01
C ALA A 27 2.55 2.52 11.12
N GLN A 28 2.52 2.72 9.83
CA GLN A 28 2.70 1.62 8.88
C GLN A 28 3.95 0.87 9.32
N PRO A 29 3.91 -0.45 9.43
CA PRO A 29 5.06 -1.19 9.88
C PRO A 29 6.22 -0.86 8.93
N THR A 30 7.25 -0.21 9.45
CA THR A 30 8.48 0.13 8.73
C THR A 30 9.28 -1.12 8.34
N ASN A 31 8.79 -2.29 8.72
CA ASN A 31 9.39 -3.58 8.38
C ASN A 31 8.65 -4.18 7.20
N LEU A 32 9.37 -4.27 6.08
CA LEU A 32 8.94 -5.02 4.91
C LEU A 32 8.64 -6.48 5.34
N PRO A 33 7.46 -7.05 5.00
CA PRO A 33 7.17 -8.45 5.32
C PRO A 33 8.22 -9.38 4.73
N GLU A 34 8.60 -10.43 5.46
CA GLU A 34 9.61 -11.38 5.03
C GLU A 34 9.24 -12.06 3.69
N ALA A 35 7.95 -12.30 3.47
CA ALA A 35 7.45 -12.82 2.19
C ALA A 35 7.76 -11.89 1.01
N VAL A 36 7.75 -10.57 1.22
CA VAL A 36 8.12 -9.58 0.19
C VAL A 36 9.64 -9.52 0.05
N ALA A 37 10.37 -9.53 1.16
CA ALA A 37 11.82 -9.40 1.16
C ALA A 37 12.54 -10.61 0.50
N ASN A 38 11.91 -11.78 0.53
CA ASN A 38 12.46 -13.02 -0.04
C ASN A 38 11.91 -13.34 -1.45
N ALA A 39 11.03 -12.49 -1.98
CA ALA A 39 10.46 -12.67 -3.31
C ALA A 39 11.48 -12.31 -4.42
N HIS A 40 11.46 -13.05 -5.52
CA HIS A 40 12.34 -12.86 -6.66
C HIS A 40 11.58 -12.46 -7.92
N SER A 41 10.26 -12.68 -7.96
CA SER A 41 9.45 -12.43 -9.15
C SER A 41 8.14 -11.71 -8.83
N VAL A 42 7.70 -10.85 -9.78
CA VAL A 42 6.44 -10.12 -9.68
C VAL A 42 5.63 -10.26 -10.96
N PHE A 43 4.33 -10.44 -10.82
CA PHE A 43 3.37 -10.28 -11.91
C PHE A 43 2.75 -8.89 -11.84
N LEU A 44 2.81 -8.11 -12.94
CA LEU A 44 2.33 -6.73 -12.96
C LEU A 44 0.86 -6.65 -13.40
N VAL A 45 0.03 -6.01 -12.57
CA VAL A 45 -1.38 -5.70 -12.84
C VAL A 45 -1.57 -4.19 -12.84
N ASN A 46 -2.07 -3.64 -13.93
CA ASN A 46 -2.35 -2.22 -14.05
C ASN A 46 -3.86 -1.95 -14.16
N GLU A 47 -4.45 -1.45 -13.08
CA GLU A 47 -5.87 -1.07 -13.00
C GLU A 47 -6.08 0.45 -13.07
N THR A 48 -5.03 1.22 -13.38
CA THR A 48 -5.10 2.68 -13.44
C THR A 48 -5.78 3.21 -14.71
N GLY A 49 -5.83 2.40 -15.77
CA GLY A 49 -6.25 2.81 -17.10
C GLY A 49 -5.19 3.61 -17.90
N PHE A 50 -4.01 3.86 -17.31
CA PHE A 50 -2.89 4.55 -17.98
C PHE A 50 -1.79 3.56 -18.33
N ALA A 51 -1.58 3.31 -19.63
CA ALA A 51 -0.50 2.42 -20.10
C ALA A 51 0.90 2.94 -19.74
N GLU A 52 1.07 4.26 -19.62
CA GLU A 52 2.31 4.92 -19.24
C GLU A 52 2.79 4.49 -17.85
N LEU A 53 1.87 4.28 -16.90
CA LEU A 53 2.25 3.81 -15.56
C LEU A 53 2.75 2.37 -15.58
N GLN A 54 2.15 1.52 -16.40
CA GLN A 54 2.63 0.15 -16.61
C GLN A 54 4.04 0.15 -17.21
N ASN A 55 4.24 0.92 -18.28
CA ASN A 55 5.55 1.04 -18.92
C ASN A 55 6.61 1.58 -17.95
N THR A 56 6.25 2.58 -17.14
CA THR A 56 7.13 3.13 -16.10
C THR A 56 7.50 2.05 -15.08
N ALA A 57 6.52 1.28 -14.58
CA ALA A 57 6.79 0.21 -13.62
C ALA A 57 7.74 -0.85 -14.21
N VAL A 58 7.50 -1.28 -15.46
CA VAL A 58 8.36 -2.26 -16.14
C VAL A 58 9.79 -1.72 -16.27
N LEU A 59 9.96 -0.47 -16.73
CA LEU A 59 11.28 0.14 -16.86
C LEU A 59 12.00 0.26 -15.51
N GLU A 60 11.28 0.65 -14.45
CA GLU A 60 11.86 0.81 -13.13
C GLU A 60 12.21 -0.54 -12.49
N LEU A 61 11.39 -1.58 -12.66
CA LEU A 61 11.70 -2.95 -12.22
C LEU A 61 12.94 -3.49 -12.92
N ASN A 62 13.02 -3.37 -14.25
CA ASN A 62 14.17 -3.82 -15.04
C ASN A 62 15.44 -3.08 -14.65
N LYS A 63 15.37 -1.76 -14.43
CA LYS A 63 16.52 -0.96 -13.99
C LYS A 63 16.97 -1.31 -12.58
N TRP A 64 16.04 -1.65 -11.69
CA TRP A 64 16.35 -2.04 -10.33
C TRP A 64 16.95 -3.45 -10.28
N GLY A 65 16.43 -4.38 -11.08
CA GLY A 65 16.95 -5.74 -11.18
C GLY A 65 16.73 -6.61 -9.95
N HIS A 66 15.87 -6.18 -9.02
CA HIS A 66 15.56 -6.94 -7.81
C HIS A 66 14.53 -8.04 -8.06
N PHE A 67 13.58 -7.77 -8.97
CA PHE A 67 12.53 -8.70 -9.34
C PHE A 67 12.58 -9.05 -10.82
N GLU A 68 12.31 -10.31 -11.13
CA GLU A 68 11.97 -10.75 -12.47
C GLU A 68 10.48 -10.52 -12.74
N ILE A 69 10.12 -10.09 -13.95
CA ILE A 69 8.72 -9.92 -14.35
C ILE A 69 8.18 -11.25 -14.83
N ALA A 70 7.27 -11.83 -14.06
CA ALA A 70 6.66 -13.11 -14.39
C ALA A 70 5.62 -12.97 -15.51
N GLU A 71 5.52 -14.00 -16.37
CA GLU A 71 4.57 -14.06 -17.48
C GLU A 71 3.11 -14.25 -17.01
N SER A 72 2.93 -14.87 -15.85
CA SER A 72 1.60 -15.10 -15.27
C SER A 72 1.64 -14.99 -13.75
N ARG A 73 0.46 -14.76 -13.19
CA ARG A 73 0.28 -14.62 -11.74
C ARG A 73 0.67 -15.89 -10.96
N GLU A 74 0.38 -17.05 -11.54
CA GLU A 74 0.64 -18.36 -10.91
C GLU A 74 2.12 -18.68 -10.80
N LYS A 75 2.95 -18.04 -11.66
CA LYS A 75 4.41 -18.21 -11.67
C LYS A 75 5.13 -17.16 -10.84
N ALA A 76 4.41 -16.15 -10.34
CA ALA A 76 5.00 -15.06 -9.59
C ALA A 76 4.98 -15.32 -8.09
N ASP A 77 6.00 -14.83 -7.39
CA ASP A 77 6.04 -14.81 -5.93
C ASP A 77 5.11 -13.73 -5.36
N LEU A 78 4.94 -12.61 -6.10
CA LEU A 78 4.11 -11.49 -5.72
C LEU A 78 3.34 -10.94 -6.93
N VAL A 79 2.26 -10.20 -6.65
CA VAL A 79 1.56 -9.37 -7.65
C VAL A 79 1.86 -7.91 -7.35
N LEU A 80 2.45 -7.18 -8.31
CA LEU A 80 2.58 -5.73 -8.25
C LEU A 80 1.34 -5.11 -8.88
N SER A 81 0.47 -4.52 -8.07
CA SER A 81 -0.77 -3.87 -8.50
C SER A 81 -0.62 -2.35 -8.51
N LEU A 82 -1.05 -1.75 -9.61
CA LEU A 82 -1.17 -0.30 -9.78
C LEU A 82 -2.66 0.05 -9.86
N SER A 83 -3.17 0.84 -8.92
CA SER A 83 -4.57 1.30 -8.92
C SER A 83 -4.67 2.81 -8.71
N SER A 84 -5.68 3.46 -9.30
CA SER A 84 -5.91 4.89 -9.17
C SER A 84 -7.34 5.20 -8.73
N GLY A 85 -7.53 6.30 -7.99
CA GLY A 85 -8.83 6.72 -7.48
C GLY A 85 -9.82 7.27 -8.52
N THR A 86 -9.43 7.35 -9.80
CA THR A 86 -10.21 8.06 -10.82
C THR A 86 -10.78 7.22 -11.95
N HIS A 87 -10.45 5.95 -12.05
CA HIS A 87 -10.93 5.12 -13.17
C HIS A 87 -11.56 3.81 -12.70
N VAL A 88 -12.74 3.91 -12.13
CA VAL A 88 -13.69 2.81 -12.29
C VAL A 88 -14.24 2.95 -13.71
N ARG A 89 -13.62 2.27 -14.68
CA ARG A 89 -14.14 2.21 -16.04
C ARG A 89 -15.47 1.47 -15.98
N ALA A 90 -16.56 2.20 -16.22
CA ALA A 90 -17.86 1.56 -16.41
C ALA A 90 -17.72 0.53 -17.54
N LEU A 91 -18.25 -0.67 -17.33
CA LEU A 91 -18.41 -1.65 -18.40
C LEU A 91 -19.30 -1.06 -19.49
N PRO A 92 -19.23 -1.58 -20.76
CA PRO A 92 -20.01 -1.07 -21.87
C PRO A 92 -21.53 -1.04 -21.63
N ASP A 93 -22.03 -1.81 -20.64
CA ASP A 93 -23.42 -1.87 -20.21
C ASP A 93 -23.78 -0.85 -19.11
N GLY A 94 -22.86 0.07 -18.77
CA GLY A 94 -23.03 1.06 -17.71
C GLY A 94 -22.93 0.49 -16.28
N GLN A 95 -22.61 -0.78 -16.14
CA GLN A 95 -22.33 -1.36 -14.84
C GLN A 95 -20.89 -1.11 -14.42
N TYR A 96 -20.69 -0.78 -13.14
CA TYR A 96 -19.36 -0.76 -12.56
C TYR A 96 -18.93 -2.19 -12.25
N PRO A 97 -17.69 -2.58 -12.60
CA PRO A 97 -17.17 -3.88 -12.23
C PRO A 97 -17.34 -4.05 -10.73
N ARG A 98 -18.11 -5.03 -10.30
CA ARG A 98 -18.13 -5.41 -8.89
C ARG A 98 -16.74 -5.92 -8.56
N PRO A 99 -16.15 -5.48 -7.44
CA PRO A 99 -14.87 -5.99 -6.99
C PRO A 99 -14.99 -7.52 -6.84
N THR A 100 -14.40 -8.26 -7.77
CA THR A 100 -14.35 -9.72 -7.68
C THR A 100 -13.02 -10.10 -7.05
N GLY A 101 -13.06 -10.43 -5.78
CA GLY A 101 -12.01 -11.11 -5.04
C GLY A 101 -10.73 -10.32 -4.77
N LEU A 102 -10.05 -9.79 -5.78
CA LEU A 102 -8.80 -9.05 -5.62
C LEU A 102 -8.99 -7.54 -5.37
N ASN A 103 -10.08 -6.98 -5.87
CA ASN A 103 -10.38 -5.55 -5.79
C ASN A 103 -11.31 -5.21 -4.62
N ALA A 104 -11.60 -6.17 -3.75
CA ALA A 104 -12.43 -5.98 -2.56
C ALA A 104 -11.73 -5.21 -1.42
N PHE A 105 -10.50 -4.75 -1.65
CA PHE A 105 -9.73 -4.01 -0.64
C PHE A 105 -10.09 -2.53 -0.64
N THR A 106 -11.32 -2.24 -0.29
CA THR A 106 -11.90 -0.89 -0.24
C THR A 106 -11.65 -0.16 1.07
N GLU A 107 -10.71 -0.59 1.90
CA GLU A 107 -10.51 0.14 3.16
C GLU A 107 -9.83 1.50 2.97
N ASP A 108 -9.12 1.74 1.85
CA ASP A 108 -8.57 3.06 1.57
C ASP A 108 -8.81 3.43 0.10
N ALA A 109 -9.82 4.24 -0.15
CA ALA A 109 -10.02 4.83 -1.47
C ALA A 109 -8.74 5.58 -1.88
N VAL A 110 -8.18 5.24 -3.05
CA VAL A 110 -7.02 5.96 -3.59
C VAL A 110 -7.44 7.40 -3.87
N PRO A 111 -6.80 8.42 -3.26
CA PRO A 111 -7.17 9.81 -3.48
C PRO A 111 -7.02 10.21 -4.95
N LYS A 112 -7.86 11.15 -5.41
CA LYS A 112 -7.74 11.72 -6.75
C LYS A 112 -6.32 12.27 -6.96
N GLY A 113 -5.73 11.99 -8.12
CA GLY A 113 -4.37 12.41 -8.44
C GLY A 113 -3.28 11.58 -7.77
N HIS A 114 -3.62 10.40 -7.27
CA HIS A 114 -2.66 9.44 -6.74
C HIS A 114 -2.83 8.08 -7.41
N THR A 115 -1.75 7.32 -7.41
CA THR A 115 -1.71 5.91 -7.76
C THR A 115 -1.21 5.14 -6.55
N ARG A 116 -1.95 4.11 -6.16
CA ARG A 116 -1.47 3.13 -5.19
C ARG A 116 -0.59 2.13 -5.92
N VAL A 117 0.58 1.90 -5.39
CA VAL A 117 1.49 0.80 -5.73
C VAL A 117 1.38 -0.20 -4.60
N ALA A 118 0.98 -1.42 -4.88
CA ALA A 118 0.80 -2.45 -3.85
C ALA A 118 1.43 -3.77 -4.26
N LEU A 119 2.02 -4.48 -3.29
CA LEU A 119 2.45 -5.86 -3.43
C LEU A 119 1.43 -6.77 -2.75
N LEU A 120 0.91 -7.72 -3.49
CA LEU A 120 -0.12 -8.64 -3.03
C LEU A 120 0.42 -10.08 -3.06
N ASP A 121 -0.07 -10.89 -2.14
CA ASP A 121 0.07 -12.34 -2.20
C ASP A 121 -0.70 -12.89 -3.41
N PRO A 122 -0.07 -13.64 -4.32
CA PRO A 122 -0.71 -14.10 -5.55
C PRO A 122 -1.85 -15.09 -5.31
N LYS A 123 -1.87 -15.82 -4.18
CA LYS A 123 -2.86 -16.84 -3.85
C LYS A 123 -4.07 -16.27 -3.14
N THR A 124 -3.83 -15.42 -2.14
CA THR A 124 -4.88 -14.88 -1.28
C THR A 124 -5.36 -13.51 -1.74
N GLY A 125 -4.54 -12.77 -2.50
CA GLY A 125 -4.78 -11.38 -2.87
C GLY A 125 -4.57 -10.39 -1.71
N ALA A 126 -4.07 -10.87 -0.56
CA ALA A 126 -3.82 -10.00 0.59
C ALA A 126 -2.72 -8.97 0.26
N THR A 127 -2.96 -7.72 0.65
CA THR A 127 -1.95 -6.66 0.53
C THR A 127 -0.84 -6.89 1.56
N LEU A 128 0.37 -7.10 1.08
CA LEU A 128 1.56 -7.29 1.91
C LEU A 128 2.29 -5.97 2.15
N TRP A 129 2.27 -5.09 1.16
CA TRP A 129 2.87 -3.76 1.22
C TRP A 129 2.15 -2.81 0.28
N SER A 130 2.08 -1.52 0.60
CA SER A 130 1.57 -0.51 -0.33
C SER A 130 2.13 0.88 -0.05
N ASP A 131 2.17 1.70 -1.11
CA ASP A 131 2.55 3.11 -1.08
C ASP A 131 1.63 3.92 -2.00
N LEU A 132 1.51 5.23 -1.73
CA LEU A 132 0.74 6.16 -2.53
C LEU A 132 1.66 7.15 -3.23
N ARG A 133 1.62 7.15 -4.57
CA ARG A 133 2.40 8.07 -5.39
C ARG A 133 1.50 9.12 -6.03
N ARG A 134 1.91 10.39 -5.96
CA ARG A 134 1.19 11.45 -6.65
C ARG A 134 1.39 11.31 -8.16
N THR A 135 0.28 11.25 -8.90
CA THR A 135 0.29 11.09 -10.36
C THR A 135 -0.68 12.08 -11.01
N GLU A 136 -0.39 12.46 -12.24
CA GLU A 136 -1.26 13.30 -13.05
C GLU A 136 -1.15 12.87 -14.50
N GLY A 137 -2.30 12.56 -15.12
CA GLY A 137 -2.35 12.11 -16.51
C GLY A 137 -1.47 10.86 -16.78
N GLY A 138 -1.41 9.93 -15.81
CA GLY A 138 -0.60 8.72 -15.95
C GLY A 138 0.91 8.91 -15.73
N LYS A 139 1.36 10.06 -15.22
CA LYS A 139 2.77 10.33 -14.93
C LYS A 139 3.00 10.60 -13.45
N VAL A 140 4.07 10.05 -12.89
CA VAL A 140 4.52 10.33 -11.52
C VAL A 140 5.03 11.77 -11.44
N LYS A 141 4.62 12.51 -10.41
CA LYS A 141 4.94 13.94 -10.29
C LYS A 141 6.29 14.22 -9.64
N ASN A 142 6.68 13.47 -8.64
CA ASN A 142 7.96 13.70 -7.95
C ASN A 142 8.60 12.34 -7.68
N GLY A 143 9.83 12.15 -8.16
CA GLY A 143 10.57 10.91 -7.99
C GLY A 143 10.12 9.81 -8.98
N HIS A 144 10.29 8.58 -8.58
CA HIS A 144 9.95 7.39 -9.36
C HIS A 144 8.74 6.65 -8.77
N LEU A 145 8.11 5.80 -9.58
CA LEU A 145 6.91 5.06 -9.17
C LEU A 145 7.19 4.09 -8.02
N LEU A 146 8.36 3.45 -8.05
CA LEU A 146 8.76 2.42 -7.08
C LEU A 146 9.71 2.92 -5.98
N ASP A 147 9.88 4.24 -5.80
CA ASP A 147 10.81 4.76 -4.77
C ASP A 147 10.46 4.29 -3.36
N GLY A 148 9.17 4.33 -2.97
CA GLY A 148 8.76 3.87 -1.64
C GLY A 148 9.05 2.39 -1.41
N LEU A 149 8.95 1.56 -2.47
CA LEU A 149 9.30 0.14 -2.38
C LEU A 149 10.81 -0.06 -2.21
N ARG A 150 11.62 0.67 -2.95
CA ARG A 150 13.09 0.63 -2.82
C ARG A 150 13.54 1.08 -1.43
N GLU A 151 12.97 2.17 -0.91
CA GLU A 151 13.24 2.66 0.44
C GLU A 151 12.88 1.62 1.52
N ALA A 152 11.77 0.90 1.32
CA ALA A 152 11.36 -0.17 2.23
C ALA A 152 12.36 -1.34 2.23
N PHE A 153 12.87 -1.74 1.06
CA PHE A 153 13.92 -2.75 0.94
C PHE A 153 15.23 -2.30 1.58
N ASP A 154 15.70 -1.09 1.28
CA ASP A 154 16.91 -0.53 1.87
C ASP A 154 16.84 -0.48 3.40
N SER A 155 15.67 -0.13 3.93
CA SER A 155 15.43 -0.08 5.37
C SER A 155 15.42 -1.48 5.99
N TYR A 156 14.85 -2.45 5.32
CA TYR A 156 14.83 -3.86 5.74
C TYR A 156 16.25 -4.44 5.79
N GLU A 157 17.06 -4.25 4.75
CA GLU A 157 18.44 -4.71 4.69
C GLU A 157 19.31 -4.08 5.79
N LYS A 158 19.17 -2.76 6.00
CA LYS A 158 19.86 -2.06 7.10
C LYS A 158 19.49 -2.62 8.47
N SER A 159 18.25 -3.02 8.67
CA SER A 159 17.79 -3.60 9.93
C SER A 159 18.40 -4.98 10.20
N ARG A 160 18.65 -5.78 9.16
CA ARG A 160 19.28 -7.11 9.24
C ARG A 160 20.79 -7.04 9.42
N GLY A 161 21.45 -6.06 8.81
CA GLY A 161 22.90 -5.89 8.91
C GLY A 161 23.41 -5.34 10.25
N ARG A 162 22.49 -4.97 11.17
CA ARG A 162 22.84 -4.47 12.52
C ARG A 162 22.81 -5.52 13.63
N LYS A 163 22.76 -6.80 13.29
CA LYS A 163 22.80 -7.89 14.27
C LYS A 163 24.20 -8.49 14.39
#